data_7eb61e7f2aea7584f879834a45616a82
#
_entry.id   7eb61e7f2aea7584f879834a45616a82
#
_cell.length_a   1.000
_cell.length_b   1.000
_cell.length_c   1.000
_cell.angle_alpha   90.00
_cell.angle_beta   90.00
_cell.angle_gamma   90.00
#
_symmetry.space_group_name_H-M   'P 1'
#
loop_
_entity.id
_entity.type
_entity.pdbx_description
1 polymer ?
#
loop_
_entity_poly.entity_id
_entity_poly.type
_entity_poly.pdbx_seq_one_letter_code
_entity_poly.pdbx_strand_id
1 'polypeptide(L)'
;MNKRRNRGRKHSKTKKENYIYLIPIAIIISFLFLLTFLSLLNIGNSKILHNIYINNISVSSLSPNEAKEKLNSELNKELNQTIKLTFEDYSVDFLPAEIDFSYDTSSALEKAYSIGRTGNIFTNNLKILASLFKKTNLEAEYSYNEEKLNNIINNISVDIPNLVIEPSYYISDDTLIVTKGTDGNELDKSKTQELLLSAITQKEESLTLPINYTSSQSIDINKIHDEIYREPQNASVTKTPYKISAEKDGIDFAVSIDEANELASNKEASEIYIPLKYIKPEIAISDLGEDIFGKKLGTATTIYDSTNINRSTNINIACERINGTILE
;
A
#
# COMPACT_ATOMS: atom_id res chain seq x y z
N MET A 1 87.51 70.25 -45.91
CA MET A 1 87.11 68.88 -45.89
C MET A 1 86.46 68.54 -44.53
N ASN A 2 85.14 68.58 -44.43
CA ASN A 2 84.40 68.37 -43.17
C ASN A 2 83.69 66.99 -43.18
N LYS A 3 84.13 66.07 -42.38
CA LYS A 3 83.48 64.77 -42.15
C LYS A 3 82.36 64.91 -41.12
N ARG A 4 81.13 64.88 -41.55
CA ARG A 4 79.98 64.80 -40.66
C ARG A 4 79.85 63.35 -40.07
N ARG A 5 79.95 63.25 -38.75
CA ARG A 5 79.63 62.00 -38.01
C ARG A 5 78.12 61.87 -37.86
N ASN A 6 77.56 60.87 -38.46
CA ASN A 6 76.18 60.45 -38.29
C ASN A 6 76.03 59.65 -36.97
N ARG A 7 75.39 60.22 -35.93
CA ARG A 7 75.03 59.51 -34.68
C ARG A 7 73.69 58.82 -34.92
N GLY A 8 73.76 57.52 -35.13
CA GLY A 8 72.50 56.65 -35.09
C GLY A 8 71.88 56.69 -33.75
N ARG A 9 70.62 57.19 -33.67
CA ARG A 9 69.73 57.00 -32.50
C ARG A 9 69.31 55.53 -32.43
N LYS A 10 69.82 54.78 -31.42
CA LYS A 10 69.26 53.52 -31.01
C LYS A 10 67.90 53.79 -30.37
N HIS A 11 66.79 53.44 -31.07
CA HIS A 11 65.49 53.33 -30.49
C HIS A 11 65.45 52.15 -29.51
N SER A 12 65.34 52.48 -28.22
CA SER A 12 65.00 51.48 -27.18
C SER A 12 63.57 51.03 -27.44
N LYS A 13 63.42 49.97 -28.19
CA LYS A 13 62.13 49.27 -28.29
C LYS A 13 61.81 48.58 -26.94
N THR A 14 61.06 49.26 -26.14
CA THR A 14 59.87 48.86 -25.39
C THR A 14 59.89 47.55 -24.62
N LYS A 15 60.24 47.70 -23.34
CA LYS A 15 59.78 46.72 -22.27
C LYS A 15 58.26 46.69 -22.02
N LYS A 16 57.45 47.36 -22.83
CA LYS A 16 55.98 47.47 -22.63
C LYS A 16 55.16 46.25 -23.07
N GLU A 17 55.70 45.48 -24.00
CA GLU A 17 54.92 44.35 -24.56
C GLU A 17 54.77 43.12 -23.62
N ASN A 18 55.67 42.92 -22.69
CA ASN A 18 55.64 41.76 -21.79
C ASN A 18 54.71 41.94 -20.58
N TYR A 19 54.28 43.16 -20.24
CA TYR A 19 53.38 43.41 -19.11
C TYR A 19 51.92 43.08 -19.42
N ILE A 20 51.52 43.12 -20.71
CA ILE A 20 50.15 42.81 -21.14
C ILE A 20 49.78 41.35 -20.83
N TYR A 21 50.73 40.42 -20.91
CA TYR A 21 50.49 39.01 -20.56
C TYR A 21 50.60 38.72 -19.05
N LEU A 22 51.29 39.58 -18.30
CA LEU A 22 51.40 39.40 -16.85
C LEU A 22 50.13 39.79 -16.10
N ILE A 23 49.34 40.72 -16.65
CA ILE A 23 48.06 41.15 -16.02
C ILE A 23 47.08 40.02 -15.93
N PRO A 24 46.70 39.28 -17.02
CA PRO A 24 45.78 38.17 -16.92
C PRO A 24 46.31 37.00 -16.06
N ILE A 25 47.61 36.74 -16.09
CA ILE A 25 48.23 35.73 -15.21
C ILE A 25 48.11 36.12 -13.75
N ALA A 26 48.38 37.40 -13.38
CA ALA A 26 48.21 37.90 -12.02
C ALA A 26 46.74 37.82 -11.55
N ILE A 27 45.77 38.09 -12.44
CA ILE A 27 44.33 37.94 -12.14
C ILE A 27 43.98 36.47 -11.85
N ILE A 28 44.49 35.54 -12.67
CA ILE A 28 44.25 34.11 -12.45
C ILE A 28 44.87 33.65 -11.14
N ILE A 29 46.10 34.04 -10.84
CA ILE A 29 46.77 33.69 -9.58
C ILE A 29 46.01 34.28 -8.37
N SER A 30 45.58 35.54 -8.46
CA SER A 30 44.80 36.20 -7.40
C SER A 30 43.46 35.50 -7.20
N PHE A 31 42.81 35.08 -8.29
CA PHE A 31 41.55 34.33 -8.23
C PHE A 31 41.74 32.93 -7.60
N LEU A 32 42.80 32.21 -7.98
CA LEU A 32 43.15 30.93 -7.38
C LEU A 32 43.47 31.06 -5.89
N PHE A 33 44.20 32.13 -5.50
CA PHE A 33 44.49 32.42 -4.11
C PHE A 33 43.23 32.73 -3.31
N LEU A 34 42.31 33.53 -3.88
CA LEU A 34 41.00 33.80 -3.27
C LEU A 34 40.18 32.51 -3.07
N LEU A 35 40.17 31.64 -4.08
CA LEU A 35 39.44 30.36 -3.98
C LEU A 35 40.04 29.46 -2.89
N THR A 36 41.38 29.35 -2.80
CA THR A 36 42.03 28.55 -1.75
C THR A 36 41.75 29.11 -0.37
N PHE A 37 41.77 30.44 -0.23
CA PHE A 37 41.46 31.14 1.03
C PHE A 37 40.01 30.89 1.47
N LEU A 38 39.04 30.96 0.56
CA LEU A 38 37.64 30.64 0.85
C LEU A 38 37.46 29.17 1.30
N SER A 39 38.20 28.24 0.70
CA SER A 39 38.16 26.83 1.12
C SER A 39 38.71 26.63 2.53
N LEU A 40 39.82 27.27 2.84
CA LEU A 40 40.42 27.20 4.17
C LEU A 40 39.52 27.80 5.25
N LEU A 41 38.86 28.92 4.98
CA LEU A 41 37.88 29.51 5.89
C LEU A 41 36.68 28.55 6.13
N ASN A 42 36.27 27.79 5.11
CA ASN A 42 35.15 26.88 5.24
C ASN A 42 35.52 25.59 5.99
N ILE A 43 36.75 25.09 5.89
CA ILE A 43 37.21 23.89 6.63
C ILE A 43 37.14 24.15 8.16
N GLY A 44 37.46 25.39 8.61
CA GLY A 44 37.35 25.78 10.02
C GLY A 44 35.93 26.19 10.46
N ASN A 45 34.95 26.26 9.54
CA ASN A 45 33.61 26.71 9.85
C ASN A 45 32.72 25.52 10.22
N SER A 46 32.16 25.51 11.42
CA SER A 46 31.22 24.51 11.92
C SER A 46 29.79 24.68 11.39
N LYS A 47 29.53 25.69 10.55
CA LYS A 47 28.18 26.04 10.06
C LYS A 47 27.94 25.54 8.63
N ILE A 48 26.69 25.23 8.30
CA ILE A 48 26.24 24.94 6.94
C ILE A 48 26.43 26.16 6.04
N LEU A 49 26.72 25.97 4.77
CA LEU A 49 26.89 27.06 3.79
C LEU A 49 25.60 27.89 3.61
N HIS A 50 25.76 29.07 3.00
CA HIS A 50 24.64 29.92 2.63
C HIS A 50 23.73 29.27 1.56
N ASN A 51 22.45 29.67 1.51
CA ASN A 51 21.47 29.25 0.53
C ASN A 51 21.28 27.73 0.44
N ILE A 52 21.51 27.00 1.55
CA ILE A 52 21.22 25.59 1.68
C ILE A 52 19.87 25.42 2.39
N TYR A 53 19.03 24.59 1.81
CA TYR A 53 17.67 24.26 2.27
C TYR A 53 17.50 22.74 2.30
N ILE A 54 16.66 22.27 3.20
CA ILE A 54 16.18 20.88 3.26
C ILE A 54 14.66 20.93 3.29
N ASN A 55 13.98 20.26 2.36
CA ASN A 55 12.51 20.32 2.18
C ASN A 55 11.99 21.76 2.20
N ASN A 56 12.68 22.68 1.50
CA ASN A 56 12.42 24.11 1.48
C ASN A 56 12.61 24.86 2.81
N ILE A 57 13.04 24.21 3.88
CA ILE A 57 13.39 24.84 5.17
C ILE A 57 14.83 25.29 5.12
N SER A 58 15.08 26.58 5.39
CA SER A 58 16.45 27.14 5.37
C SER A 58 17.27 26.64 6.56
N VAL A 59 18.36 25.94 6.26
CA VAL A 59 19.40 25.53 7.22
C VAL A 59 20.68 26.35 7.06
N SER A 60 20.63 27.41 6.25
CA SER A 60 21.75 28.28 5.91
C SER A 60 22.38 28.89 7.15
N SER A 61 23.71 28.83 7.24
CA SER A 61 24.53 29.45 8.32
C SER A 61 24.22 28.94 9.74
N LEU A 62 23.46 27.85 9.87
CA LEU A 62 23.23 27.18 11.14
C LEU A 62 24.31 26.13 11.41
N SER A 63 24.60 25.87 12.67
CA SER A 63 25.34 24.67 13.06
C SER A 63 24.46 23.42 12.83
N PRO A 64 25.04 22.21 12.72
CA PRO A 64 24.25 20.97 12.55
C PRO A 64 23.19 20.77 13.64
N ASN A 65 23.48 21.15 14.89
CA ASN A 65 22.53 21.00 15.99
C ASN A 65 21.36 21.99 15.87
N GLU A 66 21.65 23.28 15.63
CA GLU A 66 20.61 24.30 15.41
C GLU A 66 19.73 23.94 14.19
N ALA A 67 20.36 23.44 13.12
CA ALA A 67 19.63 23.01 11.92
C ALA A 67 18.74 21.80 12.20
N LYS A 68 19.20 20.83 13.01
CA LYS A 68 18.41 19.65 13.41
C LYS A 68 17.20 20.05 14.25
N GLU A 69 17.39 20.93 15.23
CA GLU A 69 16.27 21.42 16.05
C GLU A 69 15.23 22.15 15.21
N LYS A 70 15.70 23.04 14.33
CA LYS A 70 14.81 23.77 13.42
C LYS A 70 14.05 22.85 12.48
N LEU A 71 14.74 21.90 11.82
CA LEU A 71 14.08 20.93 10.91
C LEU A 71 13.06 20.10 11.64
N ASN A 72 13.39 19.53 12.78
CA ASN A 72 12.46 18.72 13.56
C ASN A 72 11.24 19.55 13.99
N SER A 73 11.43 20.81 14.41
CA SER A 73 10.32 21.68 14.79
C SER A 73 9.39 21.99 13.61
N GLU A 74 9.95 22.35 12.45
CA GLU A 74 9.13 22.73 11.29
C GLU A 74 8.47 21.49 10.65
N LEU A 75 9.21 20.38 10.48
CA LEU A 75 8.65 19.15 9.90
C LEU A 75 7.59 18.50 10.81
N ASN A 76 7.78 18.53 12.13
CA ASN A 76 6.76 18.02 13.05
C ASN A 76 5.46 18.85 12.99
N LYS A 77 5.55 20.16 12.76
CA LYS A 77 4.33 20.97 12.54
C LYS A 77 3.61 20.53 11.26
N GLU A 78 4.35 20.28 10.19
CA GLU A 78 3.79 19.81 8.91
C GLU A 78 3.14 18.43 9.03
N LEU A 79 3.80 17.48 9.71
CA LEU A 79 3.27 16.13 9.92
C LEU A 79 2.00 16.08 10.81
N ASN A 80 1.75 17.15 11.57
CA ASN A 80 0.53 17.30 12.38
C ASN A 80 -0.54 18.15 11.68
N GLN A 81 -0.33 18.54 10.42
CA GLN A 81 -1.37 19.19 9.63
C GLN A 81 -2.27 18.14 8.97
N THR A 82 -3.55 18.38 9.05
CA THR A 82 -4.57 17.52 8.45
C THR A 82 -4.64 17.74 6.95
N ILE A 83 -4.64 16.66 6.17
CA ILE A 83 -4.93 16.66 4.74
C ILE A 83 -6.38 16.22 4.57
N LYS A 84 -7.21 17.06 3.96
CA LYS A 84 -8.62 16.74 3.73
C LYS A 84 -8.77 15.93 2.45
N LEU A 85 -9.24 14.70 2.57
CA LEU A 85 -9.52 13.81 1.44
C LEU A 85 -10.98 13.98 1.05
N THR A 86 -11.27 14.21 -0.21
CA THR A 86 -12.63 14.56 -0.67
C THR A 86 -13.05 13.77 -1.90
N PHE A 87 -14.35 13.44 -1.96
CA PHE A 87 -15.01 12.93 -3.16
C PHE A 87 -16.51 13.27 -3.07
N GLU A 88 -17.03 14.09 -4.00
CA GLU A 88 -18.39 14.63 -3.94
C GLU A 88 -18.69 15.25 -2.56
N ASP A 89 -19.73 14.79 -1.88
CA ASP A 89 -20.08 15.21 -0.52
C ASP A 89 -19.33 14.44 0.59
N TYR A 90 -18.56 13.41 0.24
CA TYR A 90 -17.75 12.65 1.18
C TYR A 90 -16.45 13.39 1.49
N SER A 91 -16.11 13.45 2.76
CA SER A 91 -14.80 13.95 3.17
C SER A 91 -14.32 13.28 4.44
N VAL A 92 -13.02 13.00 4.49
CA VAL A 92 -12.33 12.46 5.66
C VAL A 92 -11.00 13.17 5.85
N ASP A 93 -10.65 13.40 7.09
CA ASP A 93 -9.39 14.01 7.48
C ASP A 93 -8.32 12.92 7.65
N PHE A 94 -7.11 13.19 7.13
CA PHE A 94 -5.97 12.31 7.23
C PHE A 94 -4.78 13.05 7.84
N LEU A 95 -4.11 12.42 8.81
CA LEU A 95 -2.92 12.94 9.46
C LEU A 95 -1.69 12.08 9.07
N PRO A 96 -0.62 12.67 8.54
CA PRO A 96 0.62 11.92 8.24
C PRO A 96 1.19 11.15 9.45
N ALA A 97 0.98 11.64 10.65
CA ALA A 97 1.39 10.97 11.88
C ALA A 97 0.70 9.62 12.11
N GLU A 98 -0.51 9.40 11.56
CA GLU A 98 -1.26 8.13 11.69
C GLU A 98 -0.56 6.95 11.01
N ILE A 99 0.27 7.23 10.02
CA ILE A 99 1.08 6.23 9.31
C ILE A 99 2.53 6.20 9.76
N ASP A 100 2.87 6.77 10.91
CA ASP A 100 4.24 6.91 11.42
C ASP A 100 5.18 7.58 10.40
N PHE A 101 4.65 8.51 9.59
CA PHE A 101 5.46 9.20 8.59
C PHE A 101 6.57 10.00 9.24
N SER A 102 7.79 9.86 8.74
CA SER A 102 8.96 10.57 9.28
C SER A 102 9.99 10.85 8.20
N TYR A 103 10.71 11.97 8.36
CA TYR A 103 11.83 12.33 7.49
C TYR A 103 13.17 11.94 8.14
N ASP A 104 14.10 11.39 7.35
CA ASP A 104 15.50 11.22 7.77
C ASP A 104 16.24 12.57 7.72
N THR A 105 16.01 13.37 8.75
CA THR A 105 16.66 14.67 8.90
C THR A 105 18.17 14.55 9.14
N SER A 106 18.63 13.42 9.69
CA SER A 106 20.06 13.23 10.01
C SER A 106 20.89 13.05 8.75
N SER A 107 20.48 12.18 7.83
CA SER A 107 21.14 11.97 6.54
C SER A 107 21.08 13.24 5.68
N ALA A 108 19.94 13.94 5.66
CA ALA A 108 19.79 15.18 4.92
C ALA A 108 20.73 16.30 5.45
N LEU A 109 20.87 16.40 6.76
CA LEU A 109 21.81 17.35 7.40
C LEU A 109 23.27 17.01 7.11
N GLU A 110 23.62 15.73 7.13
CA GLU A 110 24.98 15.29 6.77
C GLU A 110 25.28 15.66 5.31
N LYS A 111 24.36 15.38 4.38
CA LYS A 111 24.46 15.81 2.99
C LYS A 111 24.63 17.34 2.89
N ALA A 112 23.81 18.11 3.60
CA ALA A 112 23.87 19.58 3.61
C ALA A 112 25.21 20.11 4.16
N TYR A 113 25.70 19.54 5.25
CA TYR A 113 26.97 19.92 5.87
C TYR A 113 28.18 19.54 5.01
N SER A 114 28.10 18.44 4.26
CA SER A 114 29.19 17.97 3.38
C SER A 114 29.42 18.84 2.15
N ILE A 115 28.44 19.71 1.78
CA ILE A 115 28.57 20.60 0.63
C ILE A 115 29.76 21.55 0.85
N GLY A 116 30.71 21.55 -0.11
CA GLY A 116 31.92 22.35 -0.05
C GLY A 116 33.00 21.84 0.91
N ARG A 117 32.85 20.58 1.45
CA ARG A 117 33.85 19.99 2.38
C ARG A 117 34.42 18.66 1.91
N THR A 118 33.65 17.83 1.20
CA THR A 118 34.04 16.46 0.84
C THR A 118 34.68 16.30 -0.52
N GLY A 119 34.74 17.34 -1.34
CA GLY A 119 35.38 17.33 -2.66
C GLY A 119 36.85 17.72 -2.62
N ASN A 120 37.49 17.78 -3.80
CA ASN A 120 38.78 18.41 -3.93
C ASN A 120 38.68 19.95 -3.78
N ILE A 121 39.83 20.63 -3.62
CA ILE A 121 39.88 22.07 -3.32
C ILE A 121 39.15 22.92 -4.38
N PHE A 122 39.19 22.52 -5.66
CA PHE A 122 38.54 23.27 -6.74
C PHE A 122 37.04 23.10 -6.70
N THR A 123 36.55 21.86 -6.54
CA THR A 123 35.13 21.58 -6.46
C THR A 123 34.49 22.14 -5.21
N ASN A 124 35.20 22.14 -4.07
CA ASN A 124 34.72 22.74 -2.84
C ASN A 124 34.61 24.26 -2.99
N ASN A 125 35.62 24.93 -3.57
CA ASN A 125 35.59 26.36 -3.82
C ASN A 125 34.45 26.78 -4.74
N LEU A 126 34.18 25.99 -5.82
CA LEU A 126 33.07 26.26 -6.72
C LEU A 126 31.72 26.11 -5.99
N LYS A 127 31.55 25.10 -5.14
CA LYS A 127 30.34 24.91 -4.33
C LYS A 127 30.15 26.04 -3.32
N ILE A 128 31.22 26.49 -2.64
CA ILE A 128 31.17 27.62 -1.71
C ILE A 128 30.77 28.90 -2.44
N LEU A 129 31.41 29.20 -3.57
CA LEU A 129 31.06 30.36 -4.37
C LEU A 129 29.65 30.29 -4.91
N ALA A 130 29.23 29.13 -5.43
CA ALA A 130 27.88 28.91 -5.93
C ALA A 130 26.83 29.12 -4.84
N SER A 131 27.09 28.69 -3.60
CA SER A 131 26.18 28.85 -2.47
C SER A 131 25.86 30.30 -2.12
N LEU A 132 26.72 31.25 -2.51
CA LEU A 132 26.45 32.67 -2.29
C LEU A 132 25.36 33.23 -3.22
N PHE A 133 25.15 32.60 -4.38
CA PHE A 133 24.31 33.13 -5.43
C PHE A 133 23.16 32.18 -5.81
N LYS A 134 23.28 30.88 -5.52
CA LYS A 134 22.34 29.87 -5.93
C LYS A 134 21.77 29.13 -4.72
N LYS A 135 20.43 29.07 -4.66
CA LYS A 135 19.70 28.21 -3.70
C LYS A 135 19.94 26.73 -4.05
N THR A 136 20.31 25.94 -3.05
CA THR A 136 20.37 24.48 -3.13
C THR A 136 19.35 23.90 -2.16
N ASN A 137 18.34 23.23 -2.67
CA ASN A 137 17.34 22.51 -1.87
C ASN A 137 17.66 21.02 -1.93
N LEU A 138 17.83 20.40 -0.77
CA LEU A 138 17.97 18.96 -0.61
C LEU A 138 16.64 18.40 -0.16
N GLU A 139 16.31 17.23 -0.64
CA GLU A 139 15.15 16.48 -0.18
C GLU A 139 15.60 15.47 0.86
N ALA A 140 14.93 15.47 2.01
CA ALA A 140 15.10 14.43 3.02
C ALA A 140 14.36 13.16 2.57
N GLU A 141 15.01 12.04 2.71
CA GLU A 141 14.35 10.74 2.53
C GLU A 141 13.29 10.59 3.62
N TYR A 142 12.23 9.83 3.32
CA TYR A 142 11.16 9.58 4.28
C TYR A 142 10.88 8.09 4.42
N SER A 143 10.26 7.75 5.53
CA SER A 143 9.73 6.41 5.81
C SER A 143 8.33 6.52 6.40
N TYR A 144 7.54 5.48 6.24
CA TYR A 144 6.19 5.36 6.79
C TYR A 144 5.84 3.90 7.03
N ASN A 145 4.79 3.65 7.78
CA ASN A 145 4.27 2.32 8.01
C ASN A 145 3.25 1.96 6.91
N GLU A 146 3.65 1.07 6.00
CA GLU A 146 2.85 0.65 4.86
C GLU A 146 1.55 -0.07 5.29
N GLU A 147 1.59 -0.88 6.35
CA GLU A 147 0.41 -1.58 6.86
C GLU A 147 -0.65 -0.59 7.37
N LYS A 148 -0.23 0.42 8.12
CA LYS A 148 -1.14 1.48 8.60
C LYS A 148 -1.75 2.26 7.44
N LEU A 149 -0.94 2.62 6.44
CA LEU A 149 -1.42 3.33 5.25
C LEU A 149 -2.46 2.49 4.50
N ASN A 150 -2.16 1.20 4.26
CA ASN A 150 -3.08 0.28 3.60
C ASN A 150 -4.40 0.12 4.38
N ASN A 151 -4.33 0.05 5.71
CA ASN A 151 -5.53 -0.02 6.56
C ASN A 151 -6.40 1.23 6.44
N ILE A 152 -5.80 2.42 6.42
CA ILE A 152 -6.52 3.69 6.23
C ILE A 152 -7.17 3.72 4.84
N ILE A 153 -6.44 3.38 3.78
CA ILE A 153 -6.96 3.34 2.41
C ILE A 153 -8.11 2.32 2.29
N ASN A 154 -7.99 1.15 2.95
CA ASN A 154 -9.04 0.15 2.97
C ASN A 154 -10.30 0.68 3.68
N ASN A 155 -10.17 1.37 4.81
CA ASN A 155 -11.30 1.98 5.50
C ASN A 155 -11.99 3.03 4.62
N ILE A 156 -11.21 3.93 3.99
CA ILE A 156 -11.75 4.91 3.04
C ILE A 156 -12.50 4.21 1.90
N SER A 157 -11.95 3.09 1.38
CA SER A 157 -12.54 2.40 0.23
C SER A 157 -13.91 1.77 0.49
N VAL A 158 -14.28 1.54 1.76
CA VAL A 158 -15.59 1.00 2.14
C VAL A 158 -16.57 2.09 2.60
N ASP A 159 -16.08 3.31 2.84
CA ASP A 159 -16.87 4.44 3.32
C ASP A 159 -17.31 5.41 2.21
N ILE A 160 -16.73 5.31 0.99
CA ILE A 160 -17.13 6.15 -0.15
C ILE A 160 -18.58 5.86 -0.56
N PRO A 161 -19.35 6.88 -1.00
CA PRO A 161 -20.75 6.69 -1.38
C PRO A 161 -20.89 5.91 -2.70
N ASN A 162 -22.03 5.24 -2.85
CA ASN A 162 -22.43 4.52 -4.08
C ASN A 162 -21.38 3.51 -4.54
N LEU A 163 -20.89 2.68 -3.61
CA LEU A 163 -19.94 1.62 -3.92
C LEU A 163 -20.49 0.64 -4.96
N VAL A 164 -19.60 0.11 -5.78
CA VAL A 164 -19.90 -1.09 -6.58
C VAL A 164 -20.19 -2.25 -5.63
N ILE A 165 -21.27 -2.95 -5.90
CA ILE A 165 -21.68 -4.15 -5.15
C ILE A 165 -21.53 -5.33 -6.09
N GLU A 166 -20.68 -6.29 -5.71
CA GLU A 166 -20.51 -7.51 -6.48
C GLU A 166 -21.66 -8.48 -6.23
N PRO A 167 -22.04 -9.32 -7.23
CA PRO A 167 -23.04 -10.33 -7.03
C PRO A 167 -22.59 -11.36 -5.98
N SER A 168 -23.55 -11.85 -5.22
CA SER A 168 -23.32 -12.86 -4.19
C SER A 168 -24.42 -13.92 -4.24
N TYR A 169 -24.19 -15.06 -3.61
CA TYR A 169 -25.23 -16.09 -3.49
C TYR A 169 -25.14 -16.78 -2.13
N TYR A 170 -26.29 -17.36 -1.73
CA TYR A 170 -26.38 -18.24 -0.56
C TYR A 170 -27.53 -19.24 -0.76
N ILE A 171 -27.50 -20.34 -0.01
CA ILE A 171 -28.55 -21.36 -0.03
C ILE A 171 -29.42 -21.16 1.20
N SER A 172 -30.75 -21.08 0.98
CA SER A 172 -31.77 -21.10 2.02
C SER A 172 -32.73 -22.23 1.72
N ASP A 173 -32.78 -23.21 2.61
CA ASP A 173 -33.56 -24.45 2.48
C ASP A 173 -33.27 -25.16 1.13
N ASP A 174 -34.22 -25.18 0.24
CA ASP A 174 -34.16 -25.79 -1.09
C ASP A 174 -34.04 -24.79 -2.23
N THR A 175 -33.53 -23.58 -1.92
CA THR A 175 -33.46 -22.52 -2.89
C THR A 175 -32.07 -21.85 -2.85
N LEU A 176 -31.45 -21.73 -4.01
CA LEU A 176 -30.30 -20.88 -4.21
C LEU A 176 -30.79 -19.44 -4.48
N ILE A 177 -30.39 -18.52 -3.63
CA ILE A 177 -30.69 -17.09 -3.78
C ILE A 177 -29.44 -16.40 -4.28
N VAL A 178 -29.53 -15.78 -5.45
CA VAL A 178 -28.43 -15.04 -6.07
C VAL A 178 -28.80 -13.56 -6.10
N THR A 179 -28.02 -12.73 -5.41
CA THR A 179 -28.19 -11.28 -5.39
C THR A 179 -27.35 -10.67 -6.50
N LYS A 180 -27.96 -9.81 -7.32
CA LYS A 180 -27.27 -9.12 -8.40
C LYS A 180 -26.34 -8.04 -7.86
N GLY A 181 -25.24 -7.86 -8.55
CA GLY A 181 -24.38 -6.73 -8.33
C GLY A 181 -24.99 -5.40 -8.80
N THR A 182 -24.44 -4.32 -8.32
CA THR A 182 -24.79 -2.95 -8.74
C THR A 182 -23.54 -2.20 -9.12
N ASP A 183 -23.56 -1.58 -10.29
CA ASP A 183 -22.48 -0.69 -10.72
C ASP A 183 -22.31 0.46 -9.75
N GLY A 184 -21.09 0.90 -9.55
CA GLY A 184 -20.84 1.94 -8.57
C GLY A 184 -19.41 2.43 -8.54
N ASN A 185 -19.09 3.17 -7.50
CA ASN A 185 -17.79 3.76 -7.27
C ASN A 185 -16.82 2.74 -6.69
N GLU A 186 -15.56 2.85 -7.11
CA GLU A 186 -14.44 2.08 -6.59
C GLU A 186 -13.23 2.97 -6.39
N LEU A 187 -12.62 2.93 -5.20
CA LEU A 187 -11.40 3.67 -4.92
C LEU A 187 -10.21 3.04 -5.63
N ASP A 188 -9.49 3.81 -6.44
CA ASP A 188 -8.16 3.41 -6.91
C ASP A 188 -7.15 3.48 -5.76
N LYS A 189 -7.00 2.35 -5.05
CA LYS A 189 -6.16 2.26 -3.85
C LYS A 189 -4.69 2.58 -4.15
N SER A 190 -4.17 2.09 -5.27
CA SER A 190 -2.77 2.31 -5.66
C SER A 190 -2.52 3.79 -5.97
N LYS A 191 -3.42 4.42 -6.69
CA LYS A 191 -3.34 5.85 -7.00
C LYS A 191 -3.54 6.70 -5.76
N THR A 192 -4.42 6.30 -4.84
CA THR A 192 -4.62 6.97 -3.56
C THR A 192 -3.35 6.96 -2.73
N GLN A 193 -2.66 5.83 -2.63
CA GLN A 193 -1.37 5.73 -1.94
C GLN A 193 -0.33 6.69 -2.52
N GLU A 194 -0.16 6.69 -3.85
CA GLU A 194 0.77 7.59 -4.55
C GLU A 194 0.45 9.06 -4.25
N LEU A 195 -0.82 9.43 -4.39
CA LEU A 195 -1.27 10.81 -4.20
C LEU A 195 -1.17 11.27 -2.74
N LEU A 196 -1.45 10.39 -1.76
CA LEU A 196 -1.28 10.71 -0.33
C LEU A 196 0.17 10.99 0.01
N LEU A 197 1.11 10.15 -0.43
CA LEU A 197 2.54 10.37 -0.21
C LEU A 197 3.03 11.65 -0.90
N SER A 198 2.51 11.92 -2.10
CA SER A 198 2.78 13.19 -2.81
C SER A 198 2.23 14.39 -2.05
N ALA A 199 0.99 14.34 -1.57
CA ALA A 199 0.35 15.41 -0.82
C ALA A 199 1.13 15.75 0.47
N ILE A 200 1.62 14.73 1.21
CA ILE A 200 2.46 14.95 2.40
C ILE A 200 3.74 15.69 2.00
N THR A 201 4.45 15.21 0.97
CA THR A 201 5.75 15.78 0.58
C THR A 201 5.64 17.15 -0.07
N GLN A 202 4.53 17.44 -0.75
CA GLN A 202 4.22 18.73 -1.39
C GLN A 202 3.48 19.69 -0.46
N LYS A 203 3.09 19.25 0.75
CA LYS A 203 2.37 20.04 1.76
C LYS A 203 0.99 20.52 1.27
N GLU A 204 0.28 19.63 0.62
CA GLU A 204 -1.08 19.91 0.17
C GLU A 204 -2.06 19.81 1.34
N GLU A 205 -3.01 20.72 1.42
CA GLU A 205 -4.04 20.75 2.48
C GLU A 205 -5.25 19.88 2.14
N SER A 206 -5.41 19.53 0.87
CA SER A 206 -6.53 18.72 0.39
C SER A 206 -6.13 17.83 -0.78
N LEU A 207 -6.79 16.69 -0.90
CA LEU A 207 -6.63 15.73 -1.98
C LEU A 207 -7.99 15.23 -2.44
N THR A 208 -8.25 15.26 -3.74
CA THR A 208 -9.42 14.59 -4.31
C THR A 208 -9.12 13.12 -4.50
N LEU A 209 -9.97 12.26 -3.94
CA LEU A 209 -9.81 10.81 -4.05
C LEU A 209 -9.99 10.34 -5.50
N PRO A 210 -9.09 9.50 -6.01
CA PRO A 210 -9.21 8.93 -7.35
C PRO A 210 -10.25 7.79 -7.34
N ILE A 211 -11.46 8.11 -7.77
CA ILE A 211 -12.58 7.19 -7.84
C ILE A 211 -12.84 6.80 -9.29
N ASN A 212 -13.01 5.51 -9.53
CA ASN A 212 -13.44 4.95 -10.80
C ASN A 212 -14.91 4.53 -10.68
N TYR A 213 -15.71 4.75 -11.72
CA TYR A 213 -17.02 4.13 -11.82
C TYR A 213 -16.85 2.77 -12.49
N THR A 214 -17.18 1.71 -11.74
CA THR A 214 -16.93 0.33 -12.14
C THR A 214 -18.25 -0.42 -12.28
N SER A 215 -18.37 -1.23 -13.34
CA SER A 215 -19.50 -2.13 -13.47
C SER A 215 -19.28 -3.37 -12.61
N SER A 216 -20.33 -3.80 -11.90
CA SER A 216 -20.33 -5.06 -11.16
C SER A 216 -20.11 -6.25 -12.11
N GLN A 217 -19.56 -7.33 -11.58
CA GLN A 217 -19.36 -8.54 -12.36
C GLN A 217 -20.70 -9.12 -12.81
N SER A 218 -20.68 -9.79 -13.95
CA SER A 218 -21.86 -10.57 -14.40
C SER A 218 -21.97 -11.87 -13.59
N ILE A 219 -23.20 -12.27 -13.31
CA ILE A 219 -23.48 -13.55 -12.66
C ILE A 219 -23.16 -14.68 -13.65
N ASP A 220 -22.34 -15.63 -13.23
CA ASP A 220 -22.06 -16.87 -13.95
C ASP A 220 -22.76 -18.06 -13.23
N ILE A 221 -23.93 -18.40 -13.71
CA ILE A 221 -24.74 -19.48 -13.16
C ILE A 221 -24.05 -20.84 -13.33
N ASN A 222 -23.28 -21.04 -14.40
CA ASN A 222 -22.57 -22.31 -14.60
C ASN A 222 -21.49 -22.47 -13.52
N LYS A 223 -20.73 -21.39 -13.24
CA LYS A 223 -19.73 -21.42 -12.18
C LYS A 223 -20.34 -21.65 -10.81
N ILE A 224 -21.48 -20.99 -10.50
CA ILE A 224 -22.18 -21.19 -9.24
C ILE A 224 -22.67 -22.63 -9.14
N HIS A 225 -23.24 -23.21 -10.23
CA HIS A 225 -23.63 -24.59 -10.26
C HIS A 225 -22.47 -25.54 -9.95
N ASP A 226 -21.30 -25.33 -10.61
CA ASP A 226 -20.10 -26.15 -10.39
C ASP A 226 -19.61 -26.10 -8.95
N GLU A 227 -19.78 -24.95 -8.27
CA GLU A 227 -19.37 -24.76 -6.87
C GLU A 227 -20.31 -25.47 -5.88
N ILE A 228 -21.63 -25.54 -6.17
CA ILE A 228 -22.64 -26.14 -5.27
C ILE A 228 -23.00 -27.58 -5.61
N TYR A 229 -22.83 -27.98 -6.88
CA TYR A 229 -23.19 -29.33 -7.33
C TYR A 229 -22.37 -30.37 -6.57
N ARG A 230 -23.08 -31.38 -6.13
CA ARG A 230 -22.49 -32.52 -5.46
C ARG A 230 -23.27 -33.78 -5.77
N GLU A 231 -22.60 -34.82 -6.23
CA GLU A 231 -23.20 -36.14 -6.36
C GLU A 231 -23.52 -36.73 -4.99
N PRO A 232 -24.62 -37.52 -4.88
CA PRO A 232 -24.92 -38.25 -3.66
C PRO A 232 -23.81 -39.27 -3.38
N GLN A 233 -23.41 -39.38 -2.12
CA GLN A 233 -22.41 -40.36 -1.68
C GLN A 233 -23.08 -41.40 -0.81
N ASN A 234 -22.96 -42.66 -1.18
CA ASN A 234 -23.44 -43.77 -0.41
C ASN A 234 -22.66 -43.96 0.87
N ALA A 235 -23.30 -44.40 1.92
CA ALA A 235 -22.64 -44.92 3.10
C ALA A 235 -21.72 -46.09 2.72
N SER A 236 -20.58 -46.20 3.34
CA SER A 236 -19.64 -47.28 3.04
C SER A 236 -18.83 -47.71 4.26
N VAL A 237 -18.36 -48.96 4.26
CA VAL A 237 -17.47 -49.53 5.27
C VAL A 237 -16.19 -50.00 4.62
N THR A 238 -15.06 -49.56 5.12
CA THR A 238 -13.76 -50.14 4.85
C THR A 238 -13.33 -51.00 6.03
N LYS A 239 -12.77 -52.21 5.79
CA LYS A 239 -12.39 -53.17 6.85
C LYS A 239 -10.95 -53.05 7.29
N THR A 240 -10.09 -52.40 6.50
CA THR A 240 -8.64 -52.25 6.82
C THR A 240 -8.09 -50.90 6.31
N PRO A 241 -7.90 -49.90 7.15
CA PRO A 241 -8.40 -49.83 8.52
C PRO A 241 -9.91 -49.78 8.58
N TYR A 242 -10.50 -50.20 9.70
CA TYR A 242 -11.95 -50.10 9.86
C TYR A 242 -12.42 -48.69 9.91
N LYS A 243 -13.24 -48.27 8.94
CA LYS A 243 -13.80 -46.92 8.85
C LYS A 243 -15.19 -46.96 8.23
N ILE A 244 -16.14 -46.29 8.88
CA ILE A 244 -17.45 -46.02 8.35
C ILE A 244 -17.48 -44.61 7.77
N SER A 245 -17.96 -44.47 6.55
CA SER A 245 -18.25 -43.18 5.95
C SER A 245 -19.78 -43.06 5.84
N ALA A 246 -20.33 -42.01 6.43
CA ALA A 246 -21.72 -41.70 6.36
C ALA A 246 -22.14 -41.27 4.95
N GLU A 247 -23.38 -41.53 4.61
CA GLU A 247 -24.00 -41.01 3.41
C GLU A 247 -24.03 -39.49 3.39
N LYS A 248 -24.03 -38.94 2.17
CA LYS A 248 -24.19 -37.49 1.95
C LYS A 248 -25.16 -37.29 0.80
N ASP A 249 -26.14 -36.42 1.02
CA ASP A 249 -27.05 -36.02 -0.04
C ASP A 249 -26.31 -35.32 -1.18
N GLY A 250 -26.68 -35.60 -2.40
CA GLY A 250 -26.33 -34.80 -3.57
C GLY A 250 -27.10 -33.48 -3.58
N ILE A 251 -26.59 -32.51 -4.25
CA ILE A 251 -27.24 -31.21 -4.47
C ILE A 251 -27.12 -30.90 -5.96
N ASP A 252 -28.22 -30.48 -6.57
CA ASP A 252 -28.26 -30.04 -7.96
C ASP A 252 -29.39 -29.01 -8.14
N PHE A 253 -29.40 -28.31 -9.25
CA PHE A 253 -30.54 -27.48 -9.61
C PHE A 253 -31.78 -28.34 -9.87
N ALA A 254 -32.93 -27.88 -9.40
CA ALA A 254 -34.23 -28.54 -9.73
C ALA A 254 -34.72 -28.18 -11.14
N VAL A 255 -34.11 -27.18 -11.77
CA VAL A 255 -34.32 -26.72 -13.13
C VAL A 255 -33.10 -27.02 -14.00
N SER A 256 -33.22 -26.91 -15.31
CA SER A 256 -32.06 -27.01 -16.19
C SER A 256 -31.15 -25.78 -16.03
N ILE A 257 -29.86 -25.93 -16.40
CA ILE A 257 -28.91 -24.81 -16.40
C ILE A 257 -29.37 -23.67 -17.33
N ASP A 258 -29.99 -24.01 -18.46
CA ASP A 258 -30.53 -23.03 -19.41
C ASP A 258 -31.66 -22.21 -18.78
N GLU A 259 -32.61 -22.87 -18.10
CA GLU A 259 -33.67 -22.19 -17.34
C GLU A 259 -33.13 -21.34 -16.20
N ALA A 260 -32.13 -21.82 -15.49
CA ALA A 260 -31.47 -21.03 -14.44
C ALA A 260 -30.78 -19.78 -15.00
N ASN A 261 -30.12 -19.87 -16.17
CA ASN A 261 -29.55 -18.74 -16.88
C ASN A 261 -30.64 -17.76 -17.38
N GLU A 262 -31.81 -18.27 -17.82
CA GLU A 262 -32.94 -17.44 -18.20
C GLU A 262 -33.47 -16.63 -16.99
N LEU A 263 -33.62 -17.29 -15.82
CA LEU A 263 -33.98 -16.62 -14.56
C LEU A 263 -32.97 -15.53 -14.21
N ALA A 264 -31.67 -15.80 -14.36
CA ALA A 264 -30.61 -14.86 -14.10
C ALA A 264 -30.62 -13.64 -15.04
N SER A 265 -31.14 -13.81 -16.24
CA SER A 265 -31.21 -12.75 -17.26
C SER A 265 -32.31 -11.71 -17.01
N ASN A 266 -33.19 -11.92 -16.03
CA ASN A 266 -34.25 -10.97 -15.69
C ASN A 266 -33.68 -9.69 -15.12
N LYS A 267 -33.64 -8.60 -15.90
CA LYS A 267 -33.02 -7.31 -15.55
C LYS A 267 -33.74 -6.55 -14.42
N GLU A 268 -35.00 -6.84 -14.17
CA GLU A 268 -35.81 -6.08 -13.18
C GLU A 268 -35.67 -6.65 -11.76
N ALA A 269 -35.25 -7.90 -11.62
CA ALA A 269 -35.11 -8.55 -10.33
C ALA A 269 -33.73 -8.24 -9.71
N SER A 270 -33.69 -7.80 -8.46
CA SER A 270 -32.46 -7.64 -7.68
C SER A 270 -31.97 -8.98 -7.11
N GLU A 271 -32.87 -9.91 -6.90
CA GLU A 271 -32.61 -11.28 -6.44
C GLU A 271 -33.19 -12.31 -7.40
N ILE A 272 -32.49 -13.41 -7.56
CA ILE A 272 -32.89 -14.55 -8.42
C ILE A 272 -33.01 -15.75 -7.52
N TYR A 273 -34.11 -16.50 -7.67
CA TYR A 273 -34.42 -17.68 -6.89
C TYR A 273 -34.35 -18.91 -7.79
N ILE A 274 -33.36 -19.76 -7.57
CA ILE A 274 -33.15 -20.99 -8.32
C ILE A 274 -33.46 -22.17 -7.39
N PRO A 275 -34.51 -22.97 -7.68
CA PRO A 275 -34.86 -24.11 -6.82
C PRO A 275 -33.76 -25.18 -6.91
N LEU A 276 -33.48 -25.78 -5.76
CA LEU A 276 -32.52 -26.88 -5.61
C LEU A 276 -33.26 -28.19 -5.38
N LYS A 277 -32.63 -29.28 -5.79
CA LYS A 277 -33.03 -30.64 -5.45
C LYS A 277 -31.95 -31.34 -4.67
N TYR A 278 -32.33 -32.03 -3.61
CA TYR A 278 -31.45 -32.90 -2.84
C TYR A 278 -31.67 -34.34 -3.30
N ILE A 279 -30.62 -34.98 -3.75
CA ILE A 279 -30.62 -36.33 -4.27
C ILE A 279 -30.16 -37.25 -3.14
N LYS A 280 -31.05 -38.13 -2.69
CA LYS A 280 -30.72 -39.09 -1.63
C LYS A 280 -29.78 -40.16 -2.17
N PRO A 281 -28.76 -40.56 -1.38
CA PRO A 281 -27.92 -41.70 -1.72
C PRO A 281 -28.76 -43.02 -1.71
N GLU A 282 -28.30 -44.00 -2.46
CA GLU A 282 -28.94 -45.29 -2.55
C GLU A 282 -28.77 -46.14 -1.28
N ILE A 283 -27.63 -45.94 -0.59
CA ILE A 283 -27.26 -46.72 0.60
C ILE A 283 -27.05 -45.74 1.76
N ALA A 284 -27.86 -45.84 2.79
CA ALA A 284 -27.69 -45.15 4.07
C ALA A 284 -26.90 -46.01 5.08
N ILE A 285 -26.43 -45.40 6.16
CA ILE A 285 -25.79 -46.15 7.26
C ILE A 285 -26.69 -47.25 7.79
N SER A 286 -28.01 -46.99 7.86
CA SER A 286 -29.00 -47.96 8.31
C SER A 286 -29.01 -49.24 7.47
N ASP A 287 -28.66 -49.15 6.19
CA ASP A 287 -28.69 -50.27 5.23
C ASP A 287 -27.44 -51.13 5.32
N LEU A 288 -26.38 -50.60 5.94
CA LEU A 288 -25.13 -51.34 6.19
C LEU A 288 -25.17 -52.26 7.42
N GLY A 289 -26.33 -52.34 8.11
CA GLY A 289 -26.56 -52.92 9.43
C GLY A 289 -25.80 -54.19 9.81
N GLU A 290 -25.90 -55.28 9.02
CA GLU A 290 -25.21 -56.54 9.33
C GLU A 290 -23.71 -56.54 8.93
N ASP A 291 -23.31 -55.74 7.95
CA ASP A 291 -21.93 -55.62 7.52
C ASP A 291 -21.10 -54.78 8.49
N ILE A 292 -21.74 -53.87 9.26
CA ILE A 292 -21.07 -53.03 10.25
C ILE A 292 -21.02 -53.73 11.61
N PHE A 293 -22.17 -54.28 12.03
CA PHE A 293 -22.31 -54.88 13.35
C PHE A 293 -22.78 -56.32 13.19
N GLY A 294 -21.83 -57.24 13.07
CA GLY A 294 -22.18 -58.68 12.91
C GLY A 294 -22.99 -59.24 14.04
N LYS A 295 -23.20 -58.53 15.15
CA LYS A 295 -24.09 -58.91 16.25
C LYS A 295 -24.43 -57.75 17.13
N LYS A 296 -25.72 -57.57 17.40
CA LYS A 296 -26.21 -56.56 18.40
C LYS A 296 -25.80 -57.03 19.80
N LEU A 297 -24.91 -56.27 20.47
CA LEU A 297 -24.43 -56.61 21.80
C LEU A 297 -25.37 -56.23 22.93
N GLY A 298 -26.18 -55.20 22.74
CA GLY A 298 -27.14 -54.74 23.75
C GLY A 298 -28.01 -53.58 23.26
N THR A 299 -29.07 -53.32 24.01
CA THR A 299 -29.94 -52.16 23.80
C THR A 299 -30.21 -51.54 25.17
N ALA A 300 -30.09 -50.26 25.26
CA ALA A 300 -30.51 -49.47 26.44
C ALA A 300 -31.51 -48.44 25.98
N THR A 301 -32.58 -48.28 26.74
CA THR A 301 -33.60 -47.25 26.47
C THR A 301 -33.74 -46.38 27.66
N THR A 302 -33.66 -45.07 27.48
CA THR A 302 -33.87 -44.08 28.52
C THR A 302 -35.07 -43.23 28.18
N ILE A 303 -35.99 -43.11 29.15
CA ILE A 303 -37.15 -42.24 29.01
C ILE A 303 -36.82 -40.91 29.64
N TYR A 304 -37.08 -39.83 28.94
CA TYR A 304 -36.86 -38.47 29.46
C TYR A 304 -38.09 -37.58 29.15
N ASP A 305 -38.23 -36.51 29.94
CA ASP A 305 -39.28 -35.53 29.72
C ASP A 305 -38.92 -34.62 28.57
N SER A 306 -39.60 -34.77 27.42
CA SER A 306 -39.37 -33.99 26.20
C SER A 306 -39.85 -32.54 26.29
N THR A 307 -40.61 -32.18 27.34
CA THR A 307 -41.03 -30.78 27.57
C THR A 307 -39.89 -29.89 28.03
N ASN A 308 -38.82 -30.46 28.57
CA ASN A 308 -37.62 -29.74 28.95
C ASN A 308 -36.73 -29.53 27.69
N ILE A 309 -36.88 -28.36 27.05
CA ILE A 309 -36.22 -28.04 25.78
C ILE A 309 -34.70 -28.15 25.87
N ASN A 310 -34.08 -27.63 26.93
CA ASN A 310 -32.63 -27.65 27.08
C ASN A 310 -32.09 -29.09 27.19
N ARG A 311 -32.82 -29.95 27.95
CA ARG A 311 -32.45 -31.34 28.12
C ARG A 311 -32.64 -32.12 26.80
N SER A 312 -33.73 -31.88 26.08
CA SER A 312 -33.99 -32.49 24.78
C SER A 312 -32.92 -32.11 23.75
N THR A 313 -32.54 -30.85 23.71
CA THR A 313 -31.46 -30.36 22.82
C THR A 313 -30.13 -31.03 23.17
N ASN A 314 -29.75 -31.10 24.44
CA ASN A 314 -28.50 -31.77 24.86
C ASN A 314 -28.48 -33.26 24.55
N ILE A 315 -29.61 -33.95 24.68
CA ILE A 315 -29.74 -35.36 24.33
C ILE A 315 -29.58 -35.54 22.82
N ASN A 316 -30.23 -34.70 22.01
CA ASN A 316 -30.11 -34.77 20.55
C ASN A 316 -28.65 -34.54 20.10
N ILE A 317 -27.97 -33.53 20.63
CA ILE A 317 -26.57 -33.28 20.35
C ILE A 317 -25.67 -34.47 20.76
N ALA A 318 -25.94 -35.07 21.92
CA ALA A 318 -25.23 -36.25 22.37
C ALA A 318 -25.47 -37.47 21.44
N CYS A 319 -26.72 -37.70 21.04
CA CYS A 319 -27.08 -38.76 20.10
C CYS A 319 -26.39 -38.56 18.75
N GLU A 320 -26.40 -37.34 18.19
CA GLU A 320 -25.72 -37.01 16.94
C GLU A 320 -24.20 -37.27 17.01
N ARG A 321 -23.57 -36.93 18.15
CA ARG A 321 -22.15 -37.15 18.36
C ARG A 321 -21.76 -38.63 18.58
N ILE A 322 -22.64 -39.41 19.18
CA ILE A 322 -22.41 -40.83 19.48
C ILE A 322 -22.80 -41.73 18.31
N ASN A 323 -23.79 -41.30 17.51
CA ASN A 323 -24.27 -42.08 16.36
C ASN A 323 -23.13 -42.31 15.35
N GLY A 324 -22.85 -43.56 15.06
CA GLY A 324 -21.76 -43.94 14.18
C GLY A 324 -20.34 -43.88 14.80
N THR A 325 -20.20 -43.58 16.11
CA THR A 325 -18.89 -43.62 16.81
C THR A 325 -18.48 -45.08 17.04
N ILE A 326 -17.24 -45.41 16.64
CA ILE A 326 -16.62 -46.69 16.91
C ILE A 326 -15.72 -46.54 18.12
N LEU A 327 -15.90 -47.36 19.10
CA LEU A 327 -14.96 -47.50 20.23
C LEU A 327 -13.95 -48.61 19.87
N GLU A 328 -12.68 -48.26 19.75
CA GLU A 328 -11.55 -49.20 19.60
C GLU A 328 -11.23 -49.85 20.93
#